data_04d474e03ea0a9e50726c7d091f05e3f
#
_entry.id   04d474e03ea0a9e50726c7d091f05e3f
#
_cell.length_a   1.000
_cell.length_b   1.000
_cell.length_c   1.000
_cell.angle_alpha   90.00
_cell.angle_beta   90.00
_cell.angle_gamma   90.00
#
_symmetry.space_group_name_H-M   'P 1'
#
loop_
_entity.id
_entity.type
_entity.pdbx_description
1 polymer ?
#
loop_
_entity_poly.entity_id
_entity_poly.type
_entity_poly.pdbx_seq_one_letter_code
_entity_poly.pdbx_strand_id
1 'polypeptide(L)'
;LGIMYVIMAFVMLLRGFADAIMMRTQQVMASAGEAGILPPHHYDQIFTAHGVIMIFFVAMPFVVGLMNIAVPLQIGARDVAFPFLNNLSFWFTAVGVILVNLSLGVGEFAQTGWLAYPPLSGAEYSPGVGVDYWIWSLQLSGIGTTLTGINFFVTILKMRAPGMSLFKMPVFTWTALCTNVLIIAAFPVLTVTLALLTLDRYLGFHFFTNEMGGNMMMYVNLIWVWGHPEVYILVLPVFGVFAEITATFSKKRLFGYTSLVWATIAITVLS
;
A
#
# COMPACT_ATOMS: atom_id res chain seq x y z
N LEU A 1 -1.82 4.74 -18.02
CA LEU A 1 -1.65 3.94 -16.80
C LEU A 1 -2.23 4.66 -15.57
N GLY A 2 -1.96 5.96 -15.34
CA GLY A 2 -2.50 6.67 -14.18
C GLY A 2 -4.01 6.56 -14.03
N ILE A 3 -4.76 6.73 -15.12
CA ILE A 3 -6.22 6.56 -15.11
C ILE A 3 -6.61 5.11 -14.76
N MET A 4 -5.88 4.12 -15.23
CA MET A 4 -6.15 2.70 -14.91
C MET A 4 -5.97 2.43 -13.41
N TYR A 5 -4.92 2.96 -12.80
CA TYR A 5 -4.72 2.89 -11.34
C TYR A 5 -5.87 3.55 -10.57
N VAL A 6 -6.30 4.74 -11.00
CA VAL A 6 -7.42 5.46 -10.36
C VAL A 6 -8.73 4.68 -10.49
N ILE A 7 -9.05 4.15 -11.67
CA ILE A 7 -10.26 3.33 -11.88
C ILE A 7 -10.21 2.07 -10.99
N MET A 8 -9.07 1.38 -10.96
CA MET A 8 -8.88 0.20 -10.10
C MET A 8 -9.10 0.55 -8.62
N ALA A 9 -8.55 1.67 -8.16
CA ALA A 9 -8.73 2.15 -6.79
C ALA A 9 -10.22 2.43 -6.48
N PHE A 10 -10.97 3.05 -7.38
CA PHE A 10 -12.40 3.28 -7.20
C PHE A 10 -13.23 2.00 -7.18
N VAL A 11 -12.92 1.03 -8.05
CA VAL A 11 -13.58 -0.27 -8.02
C VAL A 11 -13.35 -0.97 -6.68
N MET A 12 -12.10 -0.96 -6.19
CA MET A 12 -11.77 -1.55 -4.91
C MET A 12 -12.32 -0.75 -3.72
N LEU A 13 -12.49 0.57 -3.85
CA LEU A 13 -13.17 1.39 -2.85
C LEU A 13 -14.64 0.95 -2.67
N LEU A 14 -15.36 0.70 -3.76
CA LEU A 14 -16.74 0.21 -3.68
C LEU A 14 -16.80 -1.16 -2.99
N ARG A 15 -15.84 -2.04 -3.27
CA ARG A 15 -15.73 -3.35 -2.61
C ARG A 15 -15.43 -3.19 -1.12
N GLY A 16 -14.42 -2.40 -0.75
CA GLY A 16 -14.07 -2.14 0.65
C GLY A 16 -15.17 -1.41 1.41
N PHE A 17 -15.92 -0.53 0.75
CA PHE A 17 -17.10 0.11 1.33
C PHE A 17 -18.20 -0.91 1.67
N ALA A 18 -18.46 -1.88 0.78
CA ALA A 18 -19.41 -2.95 1.05
C ALA A 18 -19.02 -3.76 2.30
N ASP A 19 -17.73 -4.10 2.44
CA ASP A 19 -17.19 -4.77 3.63
C ASP A 19 -17.43 -3.94 4.90
N ALA A 20 -17.18 -2.63 4.84
CA ALA A 20 -17.39 -1.74 5.97
C ALA A 20 -18.87 -1.69 6.41
N ILE A 21 -19.80 -1.62 5.46
CA ILE A 21 -21.25 -1.64 5.76
C ILE A 21 -21.65 -2.97 6.41
N MET A 22 -21.18 -4.09 5.88
CA MET A 22 -21.48 -5.42 6.45
C MET A 22 -20.97 -5.53 7.89
N MET A 23 -19.73 -5.11 8.17
CA MET A 23 -19.16 -5.10 9.52
C MET A 23 -19.95 -4.19 10.46
N ARG A 24 -20.32 -2.99 10.02
CA ARG A 24 -21.07 -2.04 10.86
C ARG A 24 -22.49 -2.53 11.13
N THR A 25 -23.16 -3.12 10.15
CA THR A 25 -24.48 -3.73 10.36
C THR A 25 -24.39 -4.83 11.40
N GLN A 26 -23.39 -5.73 11.30
CA GLN A 26 -23.14 -6.77 12.29
C GLN A 26 -22.95 -6.21 13.70
N GLN A 27 -22.15 -5.15 13.85
CA GLN A 27 -21.88 -4.53 15.15
C GLN A 27 -23.12 -3.88 15.75
N VAL A 28 -23.95 -3.22 14.93
CA VAL A 28 -25.21 -2.59 15.40
C VAL A 28 -26.19 -3.67 15.90
N MET A 29 -26.37 -4.75 15.15
CA MET A 29 -27.26 -5.85 15.54
C MET A 29 -26.77 -6.53 16.83
N ALA A 30 -25.47 -6.83 16.92
CA ALA A 30 -24.88 -7.41 18.12
C ALA A 30 -25.03 -6.51 19.37
N SER A 31 -24.89 -5.18 19.19
CA SER A 31 -25.09 -4.22 20.30
C SER A 31 -26.56 -4.10 20.72
N ALA A 32 -27.50 -4.42 19.84
CA ALA A 32 -28.93 -4.49 20.15
C ALA A 32 -29.34 -5.84 20.78
N GLY A 33 -28.42 -6.76 20.98
CA GLY A 33 -28.67 -8.10 21.53
C GLY A 33 -29.26 -9.09 20.52
N GLU A 34 -29.17 -8.78 19.24
CA GLU A 34 -29.65 -9.64 18.14
C GLU A 34 -28.52 -10.54 17.62
N ALA A 35 -28.89 -11.72 17.12
CA ALA A 35 -27.96 -12.53 16.34
C ALA A 35 -27.62 -11.77 15.06
N GLY A 36 -26.36 -11.51 14.80
CA GLY A 36 -25.94 -10.78 13.61
C GLY A 36 -26.17 -11.57 12.30
N ILE A 37 -25.85 -10.93 11.18
CA ILE A 37 -25.99 -11.49 9.84
C ILE A 37 -24.78 -12.32 9.39
N LEU A 38 -23.65 -12.18 10.09
CA LEU A 38 -22.38 -12.82 9.73
C LEU A 38 -21.96 -13.86 10.76
N PRO A 39 -21.57 -15.07 10.35
CA PRO A 39 -20.84 -15.98 11.22
C PRO A 39 -19.50 -15.37 11.65
N PRO A 40 -18.97 -15.69 12.86
CA PRO A 40 -17.73 -15.09 13.38
C PRO A 40 -16.54 -15.20 12.39
N HIS A 41 -16.32 -16.40 11.83
CA HIS A 41 -15.22 -16.64 10.89
C HIS A 41 -15.34 -15.78 9.61
N HIS A 42 -16.56 -15.55 9.15
CA HIS A 42 -16.78 -14.70 7.98
C HIS A 42 -16.56 -13.22 8.30
N TYR A 43 -16.96 -12.80 9.51
CA TYR A 43 -16.68 -11.44 9.99
C TYR A 43 -15.18 -11.17 10.02
N ASP A 44 -14.37 -12.10 10.55
CA ASP A 44 -12.90 -11.96 10.61
C ASP A 44 -12.25 -11.91 9.23
N GLN A 45 -12.76 -12.68 8.26
CA GLN A 45 -12.31 -12.60 6.87
C GLN A 45 -12.61 -11.25 6.24
N ILE A 46 -13.84 -10.73 6.41
CA ILE A 46 -14.24 -9.41 5.90
C ILE A 46 -13.42 -8.31 6.57
N PHE A 47 -13.19 -8.40 7.87
CA PHE A 47 -12.38 -7.45 8.62
C PHE A 47 -10.94 -7.39 8.07
N THR A 48 -10.33 -8.54 7.85
CA THR A 48 -8.99 -8.62 7.25
C THR A 48 -8.98 -8.12 5.81
N ALA A 49 -9.94 -8.54 5.00
CA ALA A 49 -10.05 -8.13 3.60
C ALA A 49 -10.27 -6.62 3.47
N HIS A 50 -11.14 -6.02 4.29
CA HIS A 50 -11.37 -4.59 4.31
C HIS A 50 -10.07 -3.82 4.55
N GLY A 51 -9.30 -4.18 5.59
CA GLY A 51 -8.04 -3.52 5.92
C GLY A 51 -7.02 -3.59 4.77
N VAL A 52 -6.85 -4.78 4.19
CA VAL A 52 -5.97 -5.00 3.03
C VAL A 52 -6.42 -4.20 1.82
N ILE A 53 -7.70 -4.24 1.49
CA ILE A 53 -8.27 -3.55 0.32
C ILE A 53 -8.06 -2.04 0.45
N MET A 54 -8.40 -1.47 1.60
CA MET A 54 -8.35 -0.01 1.79
C MET A 54 -6.92 0.54 1.71
N ILE A 55 -5.93 -0.18 2.20
CA ILE A 55 -4.53 0.26 2.18
C ILE A 55 -3.88 -0.07 0.84
N PHE A 56 -3.81 -1.35 0.46
CA PHE A 56 -3.02 -1.81 -0.69
C PHE A 56 -3.71 -1.62 -2.04
N PHE A 57 -5.04 -1.63 -2.07
CA PHE A 57 -5.79 -1.66 -3.33
C PHE A 57 -6.71 -0.46 -3.56
N VAL A 58 -6.82 0.43 -2.57
CA VAL A 58 -7.48 1.75 -2.70
C VAL A 58 -6.46 2.87 -2.57
N ALA A 59 -5.89 3.06 -1.39
CA ALA A 59 -5.04 4.22 -1.10
C ALA A 59 -3.76 4.21 -1.95
N MET A 60 -3.02 3.10 -1.98
CA MET A 60 -1.79 2.98 -2.75
C MET A 60 -2.01 3.18 -4.26
N PRO A 61 -2.93 2.45 -4.93
CA PRO A 61 -3.16 2.66 -6.36
C PRO A 61 -3.69 4.06 -6.69
N PHE A 62 -4.49 4.67 -5.82
CA PHE A 62 -4.95 6.03 -6.03
C PHE A 62 -3.80 7.03 -6.04
N VAL A 63 -2.90 6.95 -5.04
CA VAL A 63 -1.71 7.80 -4.97
C VAL A 63 -0.76 7.57 -6.14
N VAL A 64 -0.51 6.30 -6.51
CA VAL A 64 0.31 5.95 -7.67
C VAL A 64 -0.32 6.48 -8.97
N GLY A 65 -1.64 6.39 -9.09
CA GLY A 65 -2.40 6.94 -10.21
C GLY A 65 -2.21 8.45 -10.35
N LEU A 66 -2.34 9.19 -9.23
CA LEU A 66 -2.10 10.63 -9.20
C LEU A 66 -0.65 10.97 -9.58
N MET A 67 0.35 10.24 -9.07
CA MET A 67 1.75 10.44 -9.45
C MET A 67 1.96 10.21 -10.94
N ASN A 68 1.37 9.16 -11.52
CA ASN A 68 1.45 8.88 -12.95
C ASN A 68 0.87 9.99 -13.83
N ILE A 69 -0.16 10.68 -13.36
CA ILE A 69 -0.80 11.79 -14.07
C ILE A 69 -0.01 13.08 -13.87
N ALA A 70 0.25 13.45 -12.61
CA ALA A 70 0.72 14.79 -12.28
C ALA A 70 2.24 14.96 -12.36
N VAL A 71 3.04 13.98 -11.94
CA VAL A 71 4.50 14.13 -11.86
C VAL A 71 5.14 14.41 -13.22
N PRO A 72 4.89 13.64 -14.30
CA PRO A 72 5.46 13.93 -15.61
C PRO A 72 5.08 15.34 -16.11
N LEU A 73 3.82 15.74 -15.91
CA LEU A 73 3.35 17.07 -16.31
C LEU A 73 4.05 18.18 -15.51
N GLN A 74 4.21 18.00 -14.21
CA GLN A 74 4.83 18.99 -13.33
C GLN A 74 6.32 19.20 -13.61
N ILE A 75 7.03 18.14 -14.00
CA ILE A 75 8.47 18.25 -14.32
C ILE A 75 8.74 18.50 -15.80
N GLY A 76 7.72 18.53 -16.65
CA GLY A 76 7.85 18.72 -18.09
C GLY A 76 8.41 17.50 -18.82
N ALA A 77 8.28 16.31 -18.25
CA ALA A 77 8.66 15.06 -18.91
C ALA A 77 7.55 14.55 -19.83
N ARG A 78 7.95 13.97 -20.95
CA ARG A 78 6.99 13.38 -21.91
C ARG A 78 6.37 12.09 -21.38
N ASP A 79 7.13 11.30 -20.61
CA ASP A 79 6.73 10.02 -20.01
C ASP A 79 7.60 9.76 -18.78
N VAL A 80 7.34 8.67 -18.08
CA VAL A 80 8.20 8.16 -17.00
C VAL A 80 9.50 7.56 -17.58
N ALA A 81 10.53 7.39 -16.74
CA ALA A 81 11.85 6.92 -17.18
C ALA A 81 11.80 5.50 -17.77
N PHE A 82 10.97 4.62 -17.19
CA PHE A 82 10.85 3.23 -17.61
C PHE A 82 9.39 2.85 -17.89
N PRO A 83 8.84 3.15 -19.10
CA PRO A 83 7.44 2.89 -19.41
C PRO A 83 7.04 1.41 -19.30
N PHE A 84 7.95 0.50 -19.65
CA PHE A 84 7.74 -0.95 -19.51
C PHE A 84 7.59 -1.35 -18.02
N LEU A 85 8.46 -0.86 -17.15
CA LEU A 85 8.35 -1.11 -15.70
C LEU A 85 7.05 -0.54 -15.15
N ASN A 86 6.62 0.61 -15.62
CA ASN A 86 5.37 1.23 -15.21
C ASN A 86 4.15 0.35 -15.57
N ASN A 87 4.16 -0.21 -16.77
CA ASN A 87 3.12 -1.14 -17.19
C ASN A 87 3.15 -2.43 -16.37
N LEU A 88 4.34 -2.99 -16.16
CA LEU A 88 4.52 -4.20 -15.38
C LEU A 88 4.06 -4.01 -13.92
N SER A 89 4.37 -2.86 -13.30
CA SER A 89 3.94 -2.54 -11.93
C SER A 89 2.42 -2.50 -11.80
N PHE A 90 1.72 -1.94 -12.78
CA PHE A 90 0.26 -1.95 -12.81
C PHE A 90 -0.30 -3.37 -12.84
N TRP A 91 0.23 -4.23 -13.72
CA TRP A 91 -0.27 -5.59 -13.84
C TRP A 91 0.02 -6.45 -12.61
N PHE A 92 1.17 -6.29 -11.96
CA PHE A 92 1.43 -6.94 -10.68
C PHE A 92 0.42 -6.52 -9.59
N THR A 93 0.11 -5.23 -9.51
CA THR A 93 -0.92 -4.73 -8.59
C THR A 93 -2.31 -5.28 -8.95
N ALA A 94 -2.65 -5.31 -10.24
CA ALA A 94 -3.92 -5.85 -10.73
C ALA A 94 -4.09 -7.34 -10.42
N VAL A 95 -3.02 -8.14 -10.54
CA VAL A 95 -3.06 -9.56 -10.14
C VAL A 95 -3.28 -9.69 -8.63
N GLY A 96 -2.66 -8.84 -7.80
CA GLY A 96 -2.96 -8.77 -6.36
C GLY A 96 -4.43 -8.51 -6.07
N VAL A 97 -5.05 -7.55 -6.78
CA VAL A 97 -6.49 -7.26 -6.72
C VAL A 97 -7.33 -8.48 -7.11
N ILE A 98 -6.94 -9.16 -8.18
CA ILE A 98 -7.64 -10.38 -8.63
C ILE A 98 -7.60 -11.46 -7.55
N LEU A 99 -6.46 -11.70 -6.92
CA LEU A 99 -6.30 -12.71 -5.87
C LEU A 99 -7.20 -12.44 -4.66
N VAL A 100 -7.26 -11.20 -4.17
CA VAL A 100 -8.16 -10.82 -3.07
C VAL A 100 -9.62 -11.06 -3.43
N ASN A 101 -10.02 -10.75 -4.67
CA ASN A 101 -11.40 -10.96 -5.11
C ASN A 101 -11.70 -12.43 -5.43
N LEU A 102 -10.73 -13.19 -5.95
CA LEU A 102 -10.86 -14.61 -6.21
C LEU A 102 -11.12 -15.40 -4.92
N SER A 103 -10.52 -14.99 -3.82
CA SER A 103 -10.73 -15.58 -2.50
C SER A 103 -12.20 -15.60 -2.08
N LEU A 104 -13.00 -14.62 -2.52
CA LEU A 104 -14.45 -14.60 -2.30
C LEU A 104 -15.16 -15.75 -3.01
N GLY A 105 -14.74 -16.07 -4.24
CA GLY A 105 -15.30 -17.19 -5.01
C GLY A 105 -14.91 -18.55 -4.44
N VAL A 106 -13.72 -18.64 -3.85
CA VAL A 106 -13.24 -19.83 -3.12
C VAL A 106 -13.88 -19.91 -1.73
N GLY A 107 -14.35 -18.77 -1.18
CA GLY A 107 -15.00 -18.70 0.12
C GLY A 107 -14.05 -18.68 1.29
N GLU A 108 -12.77 -18.35 1.09
CA GLU A 108 -11.78 -18.32 2.15
C GLU A 108 -10.76 -17.17 1.95
N PHE A 109 -10.67 -16.30 2.96
CA PHE A 109 -9.60 -15.31 3.09
C PHE A 109 -8.99 -15.39 4.50
N ALA A 110 -7.88 -14.67 4.74
CA ALA A 110 -7.23 -14.67 6.05
C ALA A 110 -8.16 -14.14 7.16
N GLN A 111 -8.12 -14.79 8.34
CA GLN A 111 -8.84 -14.39 9.56
C GLN A 111 -7.88 -13.81 10.61
N THR A 112 -6.83 -13.16 10.16
CA THR A 112 -5.65 -12.81 10.96
C THR A 112 -5.53 -11.32 11.26
N GLY A 113 -6.47 -10.51 10.78
CA GLY A 113 -6.25 -9.09 10.65
C GLY A 113 -5.31 -8.77 9.46
N TRP A 114 -5.25 -7.51 9.08
CA TRP A 114 -4.55 -7.10 7.85
C TRP A 114 -3.02 -7.23 7.91
N LEU A 115 -2.43 -7.36 9.13
CA LEU A 115 -0.99 -7.53 9.35
C LEU A 115 -0.56 -9.01 9.48
N ALA A 116 -1.50 -9.94 9.61
CA ALA A 116 -1.27 -11.38 9.66
C ALA A 116 -0.14 -11.83 10.60
N TYR A 117 -0.23 -11.44 11.88
CA TYR A 117 0.78 -11.81 12.88
C TYR A 117 0.85 -13.31 13.14
N PRO A 118 2.05 -13.92 13.17
CA PRO A 118 2.24 -15.22 13.75
C PRO A 118 1.93 -15.18 15.28
N PRO A 119 1.49 -16.30 15.89
CA PRO A 119 1.34 -17.62 15.27
C PRO A 119 0.06 -17.80 14.46
N LEU A 120 -0.92 -16.89 14.56
CA LEU A 120 -2.24 -17.03 13.95
C LEU A 120 -2.16 -17.21 12.40
N SER A 121 -1.21 -16.55 11.73
CA SER A 121 -0.98 -16.69 10.29
C SER A 121 -0.19 -17.95 9.90
N GLY A 122 0.35 -18.69 10.86
CA GLY A 122 1.05 -19.95 10.62
C GLY A 122 0.11 -21.07 10.15
N ALA A 123 0.66 -22.12 9.53
CA ALA A 123 -0.11 -23.25 9.00
C ALA A 123 -0.83 -24.04 10.12
N GLU A 124 -0.34 -23.99 11.35
CA GLU A 124 -0.94 -24.67 12.50
C GLU A 124 -2.31 -24.06 12.88
N TYR A 125 -2.42 -22.72 12.92
CA TYR A 125 -3.64 -22.02 13.34
C TYR A 125 -4.51 -21.57 12.15
N SER A 126 -3.94 -21.45 10.98
CA SER A 126 -4.62 -21.11 9.74
C SER A 126 -4.20 -22.05 8.60
N PRO A 127 -4.62 -23.34 8.66
CA PRO A 127 -4.20 -24.36 7.70
C PRO A 127 -4.78 -24.18 6.30
N GLY A 128 -5.87 -23.41 6.17
CA GLY A 128 -6.53 -23.16 4.89
C GLY A 128 -5.77 -22.18 4.00
N VAL A 129 -6.29 -22.01 2.79
CA VAL A 129 -5.68 -21.16 1.74
C VAL A 129 -5.87 -19.65 1.97
N GLY A 130 -6.63 -19.24 2.97
CA GLY A 130 -6.97 -17.85 3.20
C GLY A 130 -5.75 -16.94 3.40
N VAL A 131 -4.78 -17.40 4.23
CA VAL A 131 -3.52 -16.66 4.46
C VAL A 131 -2.65 -16.66 3.20
N ASP A 132 -2.73 -17.69 2.38
CA ASP A 132 -1.96 -17.78 1.14
C ASP A 132 -2.45 -16.75 0.11
N TYR A 133 -3.77 -16.56 -0.03
CA TYR A 133 -4.33 -15.45 -0.82
C TYR A 133 -3.87 -14.09 -0.30
N TRP A 134 -3.83 -13.90 1.04
CA TRP A 134 -3.32 -12.70 1.65
C TRP A 134 -1.85 -12.47 1.30
N ILE A 135 -0.98 -13.47 1.51
CA ILE A 135 0.46 -13.38 1.20
C ILE A 135 0.67 -13.01 -0.27
N TRP A 136 0.11 -13.78 -1.20
CA TRP A 136 0.39 -13.60 -2.62
C TRP A 136 -0.21 -12.34 -3.20
N SER A 137 -1.35 -11.88 -2.70
CA SER A 137 -1.91 -10.59 -3.11
C SER A 137 -0.98 -9.43 -2.74
N LEU A 138 -0.44 -9.44 -1.52
CA LEU A 138 0.47 -8.41 -1.04
C LEU A 138 1.87 -8.55 -1.67
N GLN A 139 2.36 -9.76 -1.86
CA GLN A 139 3.67 -10.02 -2.47
C GLN A 139 3.74 -9.44 -3.89
N LEU A 140 2.75 -9.75 -4.71
CA LEU A 140 2.71 -9.26 -6.09
C LEU A 140 2.49 -7.75 -6.14
N SER A 141 1.54 -7.21 -5.39
CA SER A 141 1.34 -5.76 -5.34
C SER A 141 2.57 -5.02 -4.79
N GLY A 142 3.27 -5.59 -3.81
CA GLY A 142 4.50 -5.05 -3.23
C GLY A 142 5.66 -4.99 -4.23
N ILE A 143 5.84 -6.03 -5.05
CA ILE A 143 6.79 -6.02 -6.16
C ILE A 143 6.41 -4.91 -7.15
N GLY A 144 5.14 -4.82 -7.54
CA GLY A 144 4.64 -3.74 -8.42
C GLY A 144 4.92 -2.36 -7.85
N THR A 145 4.68 -2.16 -6.57
CA THR A 145 4.95 -0.89 -5.88
C THR A 145 6.44 -0.55 -5.86
N THR A 146 7.31 -1.53 -5.61
CA THR A 146 8.77 -1.33 -5.65
C THR A 146 9.23 -0.86 -7.04
N LEU A 147 8.71 -1.49 -8.11
CA LEU A 147 9.01 -1.07 -9.49
C LEU A 147 8.53 0.37 -9.76
N THR A 148 7.37 0.74 -9.25
CA THR A 148 6.87 2.12 -9.31
C THR A 148 7.81 3.08 -8.61
N GLY A 149 8.27 2.75 -7.39
CA GLY A 149 9.20 3.56 -6.61
C GLY A 149 10.49 3.86 -7.38
N ILE A 150 11.13 2.84 -7.93
CA ILE A 150 12.33 2.97 -8.76
C ILE A 150 12.07 3.86 -9.97
N ASN A 151 10.96 3.65 -10.64
CA ASN A 151 10.62 4.37 -11.86
C ASN A 151 10.44 5.89 -11.60
N PHE A 152 9.61 6.25 -10.61
CA PHE A 152 9.40 7.67 -10.29
C PHE A 152 10.62 8.34 -9.68
N PHE A 153 11.40 7.63 -8.88
CA PHE A 153 12.66 8.14 -8.36
C PHE A 153 13.59 8.58 -9.49
N VAL A 154 13.80 7.71 -10.48
CA VAL A 154 14.64 8.04 -11.64
C VAL A 154 13.99 9.12 -12.50
N THR A 155 12.68 9.04 -12.74
CA THR A 155 11.94 10.03 -13.53
C THR A 155 12.13 11.44 -12.96
N ILE A 156 11.88 11.62 -11.66
CA ILE A 156 11.98 12.93 -11.01
C ILE A 156 13.41 13.45 -11.01
N LEU A 157 14.41 12.58 -10.80
CA LEU A 157 15.81 13.01 -10.73
C LEU A 157 16.44 13.28 -12.09
N LYS A 158 16.04 12.54 -13.15
CA LYS A 158 16.74 12.56 -14.45
C LYS A 158 15.97 13.21 -15.57
N MET A 159 14.64 13.31 -15.48
CA MET A 159 13.80 13.74 -16.60
C MET A 159 13.15 15.12 -16.41
N ARG A 160 13.64 15.93 -15.48
CA ARG A 160 13.18 17.32 -15.32
C ARG A 160 13.50 18.14 -16.55
N ALA A 161 12.59 19.07 -16.88
CA ALA A 161 12.79 20.04 -17.95
C ALA A 161 14.11 20.81 -17.79
N PRO A 162 14.78 21.18 -18.90
CA PRO A 162 16.00 21.97 -18.84
C PRO A 162 15.82 23.25 -17.99
N GLY A 163 16.74 23.50 -17.06
CA GLY A 163 16.69 24.64 -16.14
C GLY A 163 15.82 24.44 -14.88
N MET A 164 15.13 23.32 -14.75
CA MET A 164 14.39 22.97 -13.53
C MET A 164 15.34 22.32 -12.51
N SER A 165 15.88 23.13 -11.60
CA SER A 165 16.59 22.61 -10.42
C SER A 165 15.62 22.00 -9.42
N LEU A 166 16.14 21.23 -8.44
CA LEU A 166 15.31 20.57 -7.41
C LEU A 166 14.37 21.54 -6.69
N PHE A 167 14.88 22.69 -6.21
CA PHE A 167 14.08 23.71 -5.52
C PHE A 167 13.17 24.54 -6.43
N LYS A 168 13.07 24.20 -7.72
CA LYS A 168 12.06 24.74 -8.64
C LYS A 168 10.92 23.76 -8.92
N MET A 169 11.00 22.54 -8.37
CA MET A 169 9.92 21.55 -8.51
C MET A 169 8.69 21.96 -7.69
N PRO A 170 7.47 21.65 -8.16
CA PRO A 170 6.26 21.77 -7.35
C PRO A 170 6.32 20.92 -6.08
N VAL A 171 5.55 21.29 -5.06
CA VAL A 171 5.56 20.58 -3.77
C VAL A 171 5.10 19.15 -3.92
N PHE A 172 4.07 18.89 -4.75
CA PHE A 172 3.62 17.53 -4.99
C PHE A 172 4.74 16.66 -5.60
N THR A 173 5.56 17.20 -6.50
CA THR A 173 6.71 16.46 -7.03
C THR A 173 7.75 16.15 -5.94
N TRP A 174 7.97 17.04 -4.97
CA TRP A 174 8.85 16.79 -3.83
C TRP A 174 8.29 15.70 -2.91
N THR A 175 7.01 15.78 -2.57
CA THR A 175 6.38 14.74 -1.75
C THR A 175 6.37 13.39 -2.46
N ALA A 176 6.14 13.37 -3.79
CA ALA A 176 6.28 12.17 -4.60
C ALA A 176 7.71 11.61 -4.59
N LEU A 177 8.74 12.45 -4.70
CA LEU A 177 10.14 12.02 -4.59
C LEU A 177 10.41 11.35 -3.24
N CYS A 178 10.04 12.00 -2.15
CA CYS A 178 10.19 11.46 -0.80
C CYS A 178 9.43 10.15 -0.60
N THR A 179 8.21 10.07 -1.08
CA THR A 179 7.41 8.83 -1.10
C THR A 179 8.13 7.70 -1.81
N ASN A 180 8.71 7.96 -2.99
CA ASN A 180 9.40 6.92 -3.75
C ASN A 180 10.73 6.49 -3.09
N VAL A 181 11.39 7.34 -2.33
CA VAL A 181 12.53 6.96 -1.48
C VAL A 181 12.08 5.97 -0.41
N LEU A 182 10.97 6.24 0.27
CA LEU A 182 10.41 5.34 1.29
C LEU A 182 9.96 3.99 0.68
N ILE A 183 9.32 4.01 -0.49
CA ILE A 183 8.92 2.80 -1.21
C ILE A 183 10.14 1.91 -1.47
N ILE A 184 11.22 2.47 -2.03
CA ILE A 184 12.44 1.70 -2.35
C ILE A 184 13.09 1.14 -1.09
N ALA A 185 13.04 1.84 0.04
CA ALA A 185 13.63 1.39 1.30
C ALA A 185 12.77 0.33 2.00
N ALA A 186 11.45 0.53 2.09
CA ALA A 186 10.56 -0.26 2.95
C ALA A 186 9.93 -1.48 2.27
N PHE A 187 9.49 -1.38 1.02
CA PHE A 187 8.81 -2.50 0.34
C PHE A 187 9.65 -3.77 0.16
N PRO A 188 10.96 -3.71 -0.08
CA PRO A 188 11.79 -4.92 -0.06
C PRO A 188 11.75 -5.66 1.28
N VAL A 189 11.62 -4.95 2.41
CA VAL A 189 11.51 -5.57 3.73
C VAL A 189 10.15 -6.30 3.87
N LEU A 190 9.05 -5.69 3.40
CA LEU A 190 7.76 -6.38 3.33
C LEU A 190 7.86 -7.65 2.48
N THR A 191 8.46 -7.55 1.28
CA THR A 191 8.65 -8.68 0.36
C THR A 191 9.39 -9.84 1.03
N VAL A 192 10.48 -9.55 1.75
CA VAL A 192 11.23 -10.56 2.51
C VAL A 192 10.39 -11.15 3.64
N THR A 193 9.67 -10.33 4.39
CA THR A 193 8.80 -10.78 5.49
C THR A 193 7.75 -11.78 5.02
N LEU A 194 7.09 -11.46 3.90
CA LEU A 194 6.09 -12.34 3.28
C LEU A 194 6.73 -13.61 2.72
N ALA A 195 7.92 -13.53 2.14
CA ALA A 195 8.67 -14.68 1.66
C ALA A 195 9.04 -15.65 2.81
N LEU A 196 9.51 -15.12 3.95
CA LEU A 196 9.81 -15.95 5.12
C LEU A 196 8.55 -16.64 5.66
N LEU A 197 7.40 -15.92 5.73
CA LEU A 197 6.13 -16.52 6.13
C LEU A 197 5.67 -17.60 5.13
N THR A 198 5.91 -17.40 3.83
CA THR A 198 5.64 -18.41 2.80
C THR A 198 6.46 -19.67 3.02
N LEU A 199 7.77 -19.53 3.34
CA LEU A 199 8.65 -20.65 3.63
C LEU A 199 8.21 -21.42 4.89
N ASP A 200 7.79 -20.71 5.95
CA ASP A 200 7.24 -21.34 7.15
C ASP A 200 5.98 -22.16 6.81
N ARG A 201 5.06 -21.62 6.01
CA ARG A 201 3.80 -22.26 5.67
C ARG A 201 3.91 -23.43 4.71
N TYR A 202 4.73 -23.31 3.65
CA TYR A 202 4.78 -24.31 2.57
C TYR A 202 5.89 -25.33 2.72
N LEU A 203 7.01 -24.94 3.32
CA LEU A 203 8.18 -25.78 3.40
C LEU A 203 8.54 -26.21 4.84
N GLY A 204 7.74 -25.80 5.84
CA GLY A 204 7.97 -26.16 7.22
C GLY A 204 9.25 -25.55 7.82
N PHE A 205 9.67 -24.37 7.32
CA PHE A 205 10.69 -23.58 7.99
C PHE A 205 10.11 -22.99 9.29
N HIS A 206 10.96 -22.55 10.20
CA HIS A 206 10.56 -22.09 11.54
C HIS A 206 11.11 -20.71 11.86
N PHE A 207 11.02 -19.76 10.90
CA PHE A 207 11.49 -18.39 11.12
C PHE A 207 10.71 -17.68 12.23
N PHE A 208 9.39 -17.92 12.31
CA PHE A 208 8.48 -17.22 13.21
C PHE A 208 7.83 -18.13 14.26
N THR A 209 8.28 -19.39 14.40
CA THR A 209 7.76 -20.35 15.37
C THR A 209 8.73 -20.48 16.55
N ASN A 210 8.35 -19.93 17.72
CA ASN A 210 9.24 -19.87 18.88
C ASN A 210 9.69 -21.22 19.38
N GLU A 211 8.81 -22.22 19.41
CA GLU A 211 9.07 -23.57 19.91
C GLU A 211 10.14 -24.33 19.11
N MET A 212 10.33 -23.95 17.88
CA MET A 212 11.29 -24.59 16.96
C MET A 212 12.55 -23.75 16.72
N GLY A 213 12.83 -22.78 17.59
CA GLY A 213 14.01 -21.93 17.51
C GLY A 213 13.85 -20.65 16.67
N GLY A 214 12.68 -20.42 16.10
CA GLY A 214 12.34 -19.16 15.44
C GLY A 214 11.94 -18.06 16.44
N ASN A 215 11.53 -16.92 15.92
CA ASN A 215 11.13 -15.79 16.75
C ASN A 215 10.00 -14.99 16.09
N MET A 216 8.78 -15.08 16.62
CA MET A 216 7.64 -14.32 16.09
C MET A 216 7.80 -12.80 16.27
N MET A 217 8.60 -12.32 17.25
CA MET A 217 8.93 -10.90 17.34
C MET A 217 9.74 -10.40 16.15
N MET A 218 10.49 -11.28 15.48
CA MET A 218 11.15 -10.95 14.23
C MET A 218 10.14 -10.57 13.15
N TYR A 219 9.01 -11.28 13.05
CA TYR A 219 7.93 -10.89 12.15
C TYR A 219 7.40 -9.49 12.47
N VAL A 220 7.08 -9.25 13.75
CA VAL A 220 6.55 -7.94 14.20
C VAL A 220 7.51 -6.81 13.85
N ASN A 221 8.80 -6.98 14.12
CA ASN A 221 9.81 -5.98 13.81
C ASN A 221 9.93 -5.74 12.29
N LEU A 222 10.02 -6.80 11.50
CA LEU A 222 10.14 -6.68 10.04
C LEU A 222 8.91 -6.04 9.40
N ILE A 223 7.70 -6.47 9.80
CA ILE A 223 6.48 -5.91 9.23
C ILE A 223 6.35 -4.41 9.56
N TRP A 224 6.80 -3.97 10.73
CA TRP A 224 6.72 -2.57 11.13
C TRP A 224 7.87 -1.71 10.64
N VAL A 225 9.03 -2.28 10.27
CA VAL A 225 10.06 -1.57 9.46
C VAL A 225 9.48 -1.11 8.12
N TRP A 226 8.53 -1.85 7.56
CA TRP A 226 7.74 -1.41 6.42
C TRP A 226 6.52 -0.59 6.86
N GLY A 227 5.78 -1.03 7.90
CA GLY A 227 4.43 -0.56 8.18
C GLY A 227 4.35 0.91 8.62
N HIS A 228 5.37 1.45 9.30
CA HIS A 228 5.39 2.88 9.61
C HIS A 228 5.77 3.73 8.37
N PRO A 229 6.83 3.43 7.62
CA PRO A 229 7.06 4.10 6.35
C PRO A 229 5.85 4.07 5.40
N GLU A 230 5.05 3.00 5.40
CA GLU A 230 3.84 2.90 4.59
C GLU A 230 2.85 4.03 4.87
N VAL A 231 2.61 4.39 6.13
CA VAL A 231 1.70 5.48 6.45
C VAL A 231 2.20 6.83 5.94
N TYR A 232 3.52 7.02 5.90
CA TYR A 232 4.12 8.22 5.30
C TYR A 232 4.12 8.17 3.76
N ILE A 233 4.27 7.00 3.17
CA ILE A 233 4.09 6.79 1.72
C ILE A 233 2.69 7.26 1.29
N LEU A 234 1.67 6.99 2.10
CA LEU A 234 0.31 7.43 1.83
C LEU A 234 0.10 8.92 2.07
N VAL A 235 0.59 9.47 3.19
CA VAL A 235 0.25 10.83 3.60
C VAL A 235 1.09 11.91 2.92
N LEU A 236 2.35 11.66 2.57
CA LEU A 236 3.21 12.68 1.96
C LEU A 236 2.64 13.21 0.63
N PRO A 237 2.20 12.37 -0.33
CA PRO A 237 1.58 12.88 -1.55
C PRO A 237 0.32 13.69 -1.27
N VAL A 238 -0.46 13.32 -0.24
CA VAL A 238 -1.65 14.07 0.17
C VAL A 238 -1.29 15.48 0.65
N PHE A 239 -0.19 15.64 1.40
CA PHE A 239 0.31 16.96 1.77
C PHE A 239 0.70 17.79 0.55
N GLY A 240 1.33 17.16 -0.44
CA GLY A 240 1.62 17.80 -1.72
C GLY A 240 0.35 18.28 -2.43
N VAL A 241 -0.66 17.41 -2.55
CA VAL A 241 -1.96 17.75 -3.15
C VAL A 241 -2.62 18.90 -2.41
N PHE A 242 -2.67 18.86 -1.07
CA PHE A 242 -3.27 19.93 -0.27
C PHE A 242 -2.55 21.27 -0.47
N ALA A 243 -1.22 21.25 -0.50
CA ALA A 243 -0.45 22.48 -0.73
C ALA A 243 -0.74 23.11 -2.10
N GLU A 244 -0.78 22.32 -3.16
CA GLU A 244 -1.09 22.79 -4.54
C GLU A 244 -2.53 23.29 -4.66
N ILE A 245 -3.49 22.54 -4.13
CA ILE A 245 -4.92 22.93 -4.15
C ILE A 245 -5.12 24.22 -3.36
N THR A 246 -4.57 24.32 -2.16
CA THR A 246 -4.73 25.50 -1.31
C THR A 246 -4.13 26.75 -1.96
N ALA A 247 -2.92 26.63 -2.52
CA ALA A 247 -2.28 27.74 -3.23
C ALA A 247 -3.11 28.18 -4.45
N THR A 248 -3.61 27.23 -5.23
CA THR A 248 -4.39 27.49 -6.45
C THR A 248 -5.73 28.16 -6.14
N PHE A 249 -6.51 27.60 -5.21
CA PHE A 249 -7.84 28.13 -4.89
C PHE A 249 -7.80 29.46 -4.11
N SER A 250 -6.77 29.64 -3.25
CA SER A 250 -6.58 30.93 -2.58
C SER A 250 -6.00 32.01 -3.49
N LYS A 251 -5.55 31.65 -4.72
CA LYS A 251 -4.86 32.55 -5.67
C LYS A 251 -3.63 33.23 -5.05
N LYS A 252 -2.94 32.54 -4.14
CA LYS A 252 -1.76 33.04 -3.43
C LYS A 252 -0.58 32.12 -3.66
N ARG A 253 0.62 32.68 -3.61
CA ARG A 253 1.85 31.88 -3.59
C ARG A 253 1.91 31.07 -2.29
N LEU A 254 2.38 29.84 -2.38
CA LEU A 254 2.61 28.99 -1.22
C LEU A 254 3.64 29.65 -0.30
N PHE A 255 3.23 29.97 0.91
CA PHE A 255 4.11 30.48 1.94
C PHE A 255 4.97 29.38 2.51
N GLY A 256 6.27 29.63 2.72
CA GLY A 256 7.16 28.69 3.37
C GLY A 256 7.52 27.45 2.51
N TYR A 257 7.52 27.57 1.19
CA TYR A 257 7.87 26.46 0.28
C TYR A 257 9.13 25.71 0.71
N THR A 258 10.23 26.43 0.97
CA THR A 258 11.51 25.82 1.37
C THR A 258 11.39 25.08 2.70
N SER A 259 10.69 25.65 3.68
CA SER A 259 10.45 25.01 4.98
C SER A 259 9.61 23.74 4.84
N LEU A 260 8.59 23.76 3.97
CA LEU A 260 7.76 22.60 3.71
C LEU A 260 8.54 21.46 3.04
N VAL A 261 9.41 21.80 2.07
CA VAL A 261 10.30 20.81 1.43
C VAL A 261 11.25 20.17 2.45
N TRP A 262 11.88 20.97 3.29
CA TRP A 262 12.77 20.44 4.33
C TRP A 262 12.04 19.63 5.39
N ALA A 263 10.83 20.02 5.78
CA ALA A 263 9.99 19.23 6.67
C ALA A 263 9.64 17.88 6.05
N THR A 264 9.30 17.84 4.77
CA THR A 264 9.02 16.60 4.02
C THR A 264 10.24 15.68 3.99
N ILE A 265 11.42 16.22 3.70
CA ILE A 265 12.68 15.46 3.72
C ILE A 265 12.98 14.93 5.13
N ALA A 266 12.81 15.76 6.17
CA ALA A 266 13.04 15.35 7.55
C ALA A 266 12.10 14.21 7.97
N ILE A 267 10.83 14.28 7.63
CA ILE A 267 9.86 13.19 7.86
C ILE A 267 10.33 11.91 7.15
N THR A 268 10.75 12.01 5.89
CA THR A 268 11.24 10.87 5.11
C THR A 268 12.44 10.18 5.75
N VAL A 269 13.34 10.95 6.35
CA VAL A 269 14.54 10.40 7.02
C VAL A 269 14.23 9.81 8.39
N LEU A 270 13.23 10.35 9.08
CA LEU A 270 12.84 9.93 10.44
C LEU A 270 11.81 8.79 10.45
N SER A 271 11.18 8.51 9.31
CA SER A 271 10.23 7.40 9.20
C SER A 271 10.95 6.07 9.00
#